data_c36f47040aff77064a11c097b23a0194
#
_entry.id   c36f47040aff77064a11c097b23a0194
#
_cell.length_a   1.000
_cell.length_b   1.000
_cell.length_c   1.000
_cell.angle_alpha   90.00
_cell.angle_beta   90.00
_cell.angle_gamma   90.00
#
_symmetry.space_group_name_H-M   'P 1'
#
loop_
_entity.id
_entity.type
_entity.pdbx_description
1 polymer ?
#
loop_
_entity_poly.entity_id
_entity_poly.type
_entity_poly.pdbx_seq_one_letter_code
_entity_poly.pdbx_strand_id
1 'polypeptide(L)'
;MPDELDGGNNFGSLDCTGRRYNYAGQTYRLCDVDEDARYLASPSTNDLYFDPDATYPPPLKPDGSSYPDADYTNAWVDGYAAARTDNPVTVDLGTRYAALMDPYFHGGGFMLADGTDPNGYLDEAFYYELQDGSGCDTLIPPDSCFSARKHPSTDEEKQAFANWYAYYRTRELSSRLGITEAFIDQPESMRIGYDTINSSWVERGVRPFSGEDRTEFFEWLQTHNAGGGTPLRNALDTIGGYYESESDEGPWADEPGVEDGQSADTFIECRQSAAILMTDGYYSGGNPGVGNVDGSNGDGISGPDSETYTYESGSPYADEHSNTLADVAMEYWVRDLQPSVA
;
A
#
# COMPACT_ATOMS: atom_id res chain seq x y z
N MET A 1 -5.36 -12.58 5.86
CA MET A 1 -5.76 -11.38 5.14
C MET A 1 -7.28 -11.32 5.12
N PRO A 2 -7.92 -10.36 5.79
CA PRO A 2 -9.38 -10.32 5.88
C PRO A 2 -10.08 -10.21 4.52
N ASP A 3 -9.44 -9.62 3.51
CA ASP A 3 -10.06 -9.39 2.20
C ASP A 3 -10.08 -10.61 1.27
N GLU A 4 -9.18 -11.57 1.45
CA GLU A 4 -9.22 -12.81 0.66
C GLU A 4 -10.39 -13.72 1.05
N LEU A 5 -10.98 -13.47 2.21
CA LEU A 5 -12.19 -14.18 2.66
C LEU A 5 -13.47 -13.57 2.10
N ASP A 6 -13.38 -12.41 1.45
CA ASP A 6 -14.52 -11.72 0.85
C ASP A 6 -14.68 -12.04 -0.65
N GLY A 7 -14.75 -13.28 -0.99
CA GLY A 7 -15.30 -13.74 -2.26
C GLY A 7 -16.81 -13.46 -2.37
N GLY A 8 -17.27 -12.29 -1.90
CA GLY A 8 -18.64 -11.85 -1.93
C GLY A 8 -19.48 -12.33 -0.75
N ASN A 9 -19.53 -11.55 0.31
CA ASN A 9 -20.50 -11.60 1.40
C ASN A 9 -20.31 -12.62 2.53
N ASN A 10 -19.14 -13.16 2.77
CA ASN A 10 -18.97 -14.09 3.87
C ASN A 10 -17.81 -13.75 4.81
N PHE A 11 -17.91 -12.68 5.56
CA PHE A 11 -17.46 -12.74 6.95
C PHE A 11 -18.45 -13.66 7.67
N GLY A 12 -18.31 -14.96 7.48
CA GLY A 12 -19.33 -15.96 7.80
C GLY A 12 -19.66 -16.10 9.29
N SER A 13 -19.03 -15.30 10.16
CA SER A 13 -19.29 -15.29 11.59
C SER A 13 -19.37 -13.90 12.20
N LEU A 14 -19.03 -12.82 11.46
CA LEU A 14 -19.16 -11.46 11.97
C LEU A 14 -20.59 -10.97 11.80
N ASP A 15 -21.32 -10.77 12.89
CA ASP A 15 -22.58 -10.04 12.84
C ASP A 15 -22.36 -8.54 12.67
N CYS A 16 -21.97 -8.15 11.44
CA CYS A 16 -21.88 -6.75 11.05
C CYS A 16 -23.23 -6.18 10.59
N THR A 17 -24.30 -6.97 10.60
CA THR A 17 -25.57 -6.64 9.91
C THR A 17 -26.50 -5.74 10.71
N GLY A 18 -26.36 -5.72 12.03
CA GLY A 18 -27.28 -5.00 12.93
C GLY A 18 -26.89 -3.58 13.27
N ARG A 19 -25.65 -3.19 13.02
CA ARG A 19 -25.03 -2.06 13.67
C ARG A 19 -24.50 -1.06 12.68
N ARG A 20 -25.30 -0.05 12.39
CA ARG A 20 -24.94 1.02 11.46
C ARG A 20 -24.72 2.32 12.19
N TYR A 21 -23.62 2.98 11.89
CA TYR A 21 -23.29 4.28 12.37
C TYR A 21 -23.12 5.27 11.20
N ASN A 22 -23.73 6.44 11.30
CA ASN A 22 -23.62 7.48 10.29
C ASN A 22 -22.63 8.56 10.75
N TYR A 23 -21.54 8.72 10.01
CA TYR A 23 -20.55 9.76 10.25
C TYR A 23 -20.17 10.46 8.94
N ALA A 24 -20.09 11.79 9.00
CA ALA A 24 -19.74 12.63 7.84
C ALA A 24 -20.54 12.30 6.56
N GLY A 25 -21.81 11.87 6.69
CA GLY A 25 -22.68 11.53 5.56
C GLY A 25 -22.50 10.11 5.03
N GLN A 26 -21.65 9.29 5.64
CA GLN A 26 -21.44 7.90 5.30
C GLN A 26 -21.98 6.96 6.38
N THR A 27 -22.41 5.78 5.97
CA THR A 27 -22.88 4.74 6.89
C THR A 27 -21.81 3.69 7.07
N TYR A 28 -21.36 3.51 8.30
CA TYR A 28 -20.39 2.48 8.71
C TYR A 28 -21.09 1.33 9.39
N ARG A 29 -20.49 0.16 9.37
CA ARG A 29 -20.94 -1.01 10.12
C ARG A 29 -19.91 -1.36 11.18
N LEU A 30 -20.37 -1.63 12.38
CA LEU A 30 -19.55 -2.16 13.45
C LEU A 30 -19.68 -3.67 13.49
N CYS A 31 -18.56 -4.35 13.55
CA CYS A 31 -18.51 -5.79 13.68
C CYS A 31 -18.12 -6.15 15.11
N ASP A 32 -18.82 -7.07 15.72
CA ASP A 32 -18.47 -7.58 17.04
C ASP A 32 -17.38 -8.65 16.90
N VAL A 33 -16.22 -8.35 17.44
CA VAL A 33 -15.05 -9.25 17.41
C VAL A 33 -15.00 -10.15 18.65
N ASP A 34 -15.91 -9.93 19.60
CA ASP A 34 -15.78 -10.51 20.92
C ASP A 34 -16.23 -11.96 21.04
N GLU A 35 -17.19 -12.34 20.21
CA GLU A 35 -17.80 -13.66 20.34
C GLU A 35 -17.47 -14.64 19.21
N ASP A 36 -17.17 -14.16 17.99
CA ASP A 36 -17.07 -15.04 16.82
C ASP A 36 -15.90 -14.74 15.87
N ALA A 37 -14.95 -13.86 16.24
CA ALA A 37 -13.90 -13.46 15.32
C ALA A 37 -12.60 -13.01 16.01
N ARG A 38 -12.19 -13.68 17.08
CA ARG A 38 -10.94 -13.39 17.81
C ARG A 38 -9.71 -13.48 16.92
N TYR A 39 -9.77 -14.29 15.86
CA TYR A 39 -8.71 -14.41 14.86
C TYR A 39 -8.40 -13.09 14.15
N LEU A 40 -9.34 -12.15 14.07
CA LEU A 40 -9.12 -10.84 13.46
C LEU A 40 -8.37 -9.86 14.36
N ALA A 41 -8.45 -10.08 15.67
CA ALA A 41 -7.79 -9.28 16.69
C ALA A 41 -6.62 -10.03 17.36
N SER A 42 -5.98 -10.92 16.60
CA SER A 42 -4.78 -11.65 17.03
C SER A 42 -3.66 -11.53 15.99
N PRO A 43 -2.43 -11.16 16.41
CA PRO A 43 -1.30 -11.04 15.49
C PRO A 43 -0.91 -12.38 14.84
N SER A 44 -1.19 -13.49 15.47
CA SER A 44 -0.87 -14.83 14.94
C SER A 44 -1.71 -15.22 13.73
N THR A 45 -2.83 -14.52 13.48
CA THR A 45 -3.77 -14.81 12.39
C THR A 45 -4.08 -13.58 11.53
N ASN A 46 -3.69 -12.40 11.99
CA ASN A 46 -3.82 -11.13 11.30
C ASN A 46 -2.55 -10.29 11.52
N ASP A 47 -1.61 -10.39 10.61
CA ASP A 47 -0.29 -9.73 10.69
C ASP A 47 -0.37 -8.20 10.76
N LEU A 48 -1.51 -7.60 10.43
CA LEU A 48 -1.74 -6.17 10.60
C LEU A 48 -2.20 -5.79 12.01
N TYR A 49 -2.62 -6.76 12.81
CA TYR A 49 -3.06 -6.48 14.17
C TYR A 49 -1.87 -6.30 15.11
N PHE A 50 -2.12 -5.65 16.25
CA PHE A 50 -1.10 -5.38 17.26
C PHE A 50 -0.49 -6.67 17.80
N ASP A 51 0.83 -6.77 17.73
CA ASP A 51 1.64 -7.82 18.31
C ASP A 51 2.38 -7.27 19.55
N PRO A 52 2.09 -7.75 20.75
CA PRO A 52 2.73 -7.27 21.97
C PRO A 52 4.24 -7.56 22.02
N ASP A 53 4.73 -8.51 21.23
CA ASP A 53 6.15 -8.86 21.15
C ASP A 53 6.91 -8.05 20.08
N ALA A 54 6.21 -7.29 19.24
CA ALA A 54 6.80 -6.44 18.22
C ALA A 54 7.09 -5.02 18.75
N THR A 55 7.94 -4.30 18.00
CA THR A 55 8.22 -2.89 18.25
C THR A 55 7.56 -2.01 17.19
N TYR A 56 7.02 -0.87 17.62
CA TYR A 56 6.34 0.08 16.73
C TYR A 56 6.95 1.48 16.87
N PRO A 57 8.18 1.69 16.38
CA PRO A 57 8.76 3.03 16.38
C PRO A 57 7.97 3.95 15.44
N PRO A 58 7.81 5.24 15.76
CA PRO A 58 7.24 6.19 14.82
C PRO A 58 8.05 6.22 13.52
N PRO A 59 7.38 6.40 12.35
CA PRO A 59 8.05 6.49 11.06
C PRO A 59 9.08 7.63 10.98
N LEU A 60 9.95 7.57 9.99
CA LEU A 60 10.88 8.66 9.69
C LEU A 60 10.22 9.71 8.77
N LYS A 61 10.61 10.96 8.98
CA LYS A 61 10.32 12.08 8.08
C LYS A 61 11.38 12.15 6.96
N PRO A 62 11.14 12.94 5.90
CA PRO A 62 12.11 13.11 4.80
C PRO A 62 13.49 13.55 5.26
N ASP A 63 13.58 14.30 6.37
CA ASP A 63 14.84 14.80 6.97
C ASP A 63 15.54 13.78 7.87
N GLY A 64 15.01 12.56 7.98
CA GLY A 64 15.55 11.49 8.82
C GLY A 64 15.16 11.59 10.31
N SER A 65 14.44 12.63 10.73
CA SER A 65 13.89 12.70 12.09
C SER A 65 12.65 11.81 12.21
N SER A 66 12.36 11.32 13.41
CA SER A 66 11.14 10.54 13.65
C SER A 66 9.90 11.42 13.75
N TYR A 67 8.75 10.88 13.36
CA TYR A 67 7.47 11.38 13.83
C TYR A 67 7.39 11.24 15.34
N PRO A 68 6.52 12.02 16.03
CA PRO A 68 6.37 11.89 17.46
C PRO A 68 5.66 10.59 17.87
N ASP A 69 5.94 10.12 19.07
CA ASP A 69 5.16 9.05 19.69
C ASP A 69 3.70 9.47 19.87
N ALA A 70 2.78 8.55 19.61
CA ALA A 70 1.36 8.76 19.84
C ALA A 70 1.02 8.61 21.34
N ASP A 71 0.06 9.38 21.83
CA ASP A 71 -0.42 9.29 23.20
C ASP A 71 -1.56 8.28 23.29
N TYR A 72 -1.49 7.30 24.21
CA TYR A 72 -2.51 6.26 24.37
C TYR A 72 -3.89 6.80 24.71
N THR A 73 -3.96 7.90 25.45
CA THR A 73 -5.23 8.55 25.83
C THR A 73 -5.73 9.56 24.79
N ASN A 74 -4.92 9.83 23.78
CA ASN A 74 -5.22 10.78 22.71
C ASN A 74 -4.52 10.37 21.38
N ALA A 75 -4.63 9.10 21.03
CA ALA A 75 -3.94 8.53 19.89
C ALA A 75 -4.50 9.05 18.57
N TRP A 76 -3.61 9.43 17.66
CA TRP A 76 -4.01 9.89 16.33
C TRP A 76 -4.59 8.75 15.50
N VAL A 77 -5.65 9.05 14.78
CA VAL A 77 -6.23 8.12 13.80
C VAL A 77 -5.32 7.94 12.58
N ASP A 78 -4.63 9.00 12.23
CA ASP A 78 -3.58 9.01 11.23
C ASP A 78 -2.47 9.93 11.73
N GLY A 79 -1.35 9.36 12.13
CA GLY A 79 -0.21 10.08 12.66
C GLY A 79 0.50 10.95 11.62
N TYR A 80 0.44 10.56 10.34
CA TYR A 80 0.99 11.37 9.25
C TYR A 80 0.13 12.62 9.01
N ALA A 81 -1.19 12.49 9.01
CA ALA A 81 -2.10 13.61 8.87
C ALA A 81 -2.05 14.54 10.09
N ALA A 82 -1.88 13.98 11.29
CA ALA A 82 -1.78 14.75 12.53
C ALA A 82 -0.64 15.76 12.52
N ALA A 83 0.48 15.43 11.89
CA ALA A 83 1.63 16.33 11.79
C ALA A 83 1.38 17.58 10.92
N ARG A 84 0.24 17.63 10.21
CA ARG A 84 -0.10 18.68 9.22
C ARG A 84 -1.31 19.53 9.60
N THR A 85 -1.91 19.29 10.76
CA THR A 85 -3.11 20.00 11.21
C THR A 85 -3.02 20.39 12.66
N ASP A 86 -3.59 21.53 13.00
CA ASP A 86 -3.71 22.00 14.39
C ASP A 86 -4.83 21.27 15.15
N ASN A 87 -5.69 20.55 14.47
CA ASN A 87 -6.82 19.82 15.04
C ASN A 87 -6.85 18.37 14.54
N PRO A 88 -5.87 17.54 14.92
CA PRO A 88 -5.85 16.13 14.53
C PRO A 88 -7.01 15.38 15.18
N VAL A 89 -7.48 14.39 14.46
CA VAL A 89 -8.49 13.50 15.00
C VAL A 89 -7.83 12.44 15.88
N THR A 90 -8.35 12.27 17.08
CA THR A 90 -7.75 11.40 18.10
C THR A 90 -8.79 10.51 18.78
N VAL A 91 -8.30 9.44 19.39
CA VAL A 91 -9.07 8.44 20.13
C VAL A 91 -8.38 8.16 21.46
N ASP A 92 -9.16 8.11 22.54
CA ASP A 92 -8.69 7.55 23.80
C ASP A 92 -8.77 6.01 23.73
N LEU A 93 -7.63 5.37 23.61
CA LEU A 93 -7.53 3.91 23.48
C LEU A 93 -7.85 3.18 24.79
N GLY A 94 -7.85 3.87 25.91
CA GLY A 94 -8.26 3.31 27.19
C GLY A 94 -9.76 3.15 27.36
N THR A 95 -10.59 3.81 26.52
CA THR A 95 -12.05 3.82 26.71
C THR A 95 -12.86 3.84 25.41
N ARG A 96 -12.20 4.05 24.25
CA ARG A 96 -12.90 4.33 22.98
C ARG A 96 -12.33 3.60 21.78
N TYR A 97 -11.61 2.53 22.04
CA TYR A 97 -11.10 1.69 20.98
C TYR A 97 -12.21 0.85 20.36
N ALA A 98 -12.22 0.77 19.02
CA ALA A 98 -13.02 -0.18 18.27
C ALA A 98 -12.09 -1.04 17.41
N ALA A 99 -12.10 -2.36 17.61
CA ALA A 99 -11.14 -3.25 16.98
C ALA A 99 -11.36 -3.39 15.48
N LEU A 100 -12.60 -3.34 15.01
CA LEU A 100 -12.92 -3.65 13.63
C LEU A 100 -14.03 -2.84 13.03
N MET A 101 -13.91 -2.74 11.72
CA MET A 101 -14.82 -2.03 10.88
C MET A 101 -15.04 -2.74 9.59
N ASP A 102 -16.16 -2.37 8.95
CA ASP A 102 -16.51 -2.84 7.63
C ASP A 102 -15.33 -2.65 6.66
N PRO A 103 -14.75 -3.72 6.12
CA PRO A 103 -13.58 -3.67 5.24
C PRO A 103 -13.85 -2.98 3.90
N TYR A 104 -15.10 -2.75 3.55
CA TYR A 104 -15.47 -2.02 2.33
C TYR A 104 -15.19 -0.52 2.38
N PHE A 105 -14.88 0.02 3.56
CA PHE A 105 -14.55 1.43 3.67
C PHE A 105 -13.04 1.61 3.74
N HIS A 106 -12.48 1.99 2.62
CA HIS A 106 -11.10 2.35 2.43
C HIS A 106 -10.62 3.35 3.48
N GLY A 107 -9.49 3.07 4.06
CA GLY A 107 -8.92 3.93 5.09
C GLY A 107 -9.28 3.57 6.53
N GLY A 108 -9.82 2.44 6.74
CA GLY A 108 -10.02 1.60 7.92
C GLY A 108 -9.61 2.05 9.30
N GLY A 109 -9.66 3.25 9.62
CA GLY A 109 -9.55 3.67 10.99
C GLY A 109 -10.87 4.18 11.47
N PHE A 110 -11.53 3.46 12.35
CA PHE A 110 -12.78 3.92 12.85
C PHE A 110 -12.69 5.06 13.82
N MET A 111 -13.63 5.95 13.64
CA MET A 111 -13.78 7.05 14.54
C MET A 111 -15.21 7.42 14.78
N LEU A 112 -15.56 7.41 16.04
CA LEU A 112 -16.62 8.25 16.54
C LEU A 112 -16.01 9.63 16.88
N ALA A 113 -15.99 10.54 15.92
CA ALA A 113 -15.38 11.84 16.09
C ALA A 113 -16.16 12.74 17.08
N ASP A 114 -17.43 12.43 17.33
CA ASP A 114 -18.26 13.18 18.26
C ASP A 114 -18.20 12.66 19.70
N GLY A 115 -17.44 11.60 19.92
CA GLY A 115 -17.27 11.05 21.24
C GLY A 115 -18.47 10.27 21.77
N THR A 116 -19.44 9.94 20.96
CA THR A 116 -20.58 9.13 21.40
C THR A 116 -20.33 7.65 21.13
N ASP A 117 -20.65 6.82 22.09
CA ASP A 117 -20.83 5.37 21.94
C ASP A 117 -22.31 5.05 22.02
N PRO A 118 -23.04 5.12 20.92
CA PRO A 118 -24.50 4.97 20.94
C PRO A 118 -24.97 3.59 21.38
N ASN A 119 -24.07 2.60 21.45
CA ASN A 119 -24.45 1.22 21.70
C ASN A 119 -23.49 0.43 22.61
N GLY A 120 -22.52 1.06 23.25
CA GLY A 120 -21.58 0.39 24.16
C GLY A 120 -20.53 -0.49 23.48
N TYR A 121 -20.12 -0.14 22.24
CA TYR A 121 -19.12 -0.91 21.49
C TYR A 121 -17.69 -0.41 21.62
N LEU A 122 -17.54 0.72 22.25
CA LEU A 122 -16.22 1.27 22.54
C LEU A 122 -15.72 0.66 23.83
N ASP A 123 -14.51 0.20 23.79
CA ASP A 123 -13.87 -0.48 24.90
C ASP A 123 -12.43 0.01 25.10
N GLU A 124 -11.74 -0.51 26.08
CA GLU A 124 -10.30 -0.41 26.18
C GLU A 124 -9.63 -1.20 25.03
N ALA A 125 -8.52 -0.71 24.52
CA ALA A 125 -7.70 -1.41 23.53
C ALA A 125 -7.39 -2.84 23.98
N PHE A 126 -7.46 -3.79 23.05
CA PHE A 126 -7.30 -5.21 23.37
C PHE A 126 -6.69 -6.00 22.23
N TYR A 127 -6.24 -7.23 22.55
CA TYR A 127 -5.77 -8.23 21.61
C TYR A 127 -6.00 -9.63 22.14
N TYR A 128 -5.86 -10.63 21.26
CA TYR A 128 -5.93 -12.04 21.61
C TYR A 128 -4.65 -12.75 21.20
N GLU A 129 -4.25 -13.77 21.95
CA GLU A 129 -3.15 -14.65 21.61
C GLU A 129 -3.69 -16.02 21.21
N LEU A 130 -3.17 -16.56 20.11
CA LEU A 130 -3.45 -17.93 19.71
C LEU A 130 -2.78 -18.89 20.73
N GLN A 131 -3.50 -19.89 21.14
CA GLN A 131 -3.03 -20.92 22.07
C GLN A 131 -2.82 -22.24 21.33
N ASP A 132 -1.77 -22.96 21.72
CA ASP A 132 -1.54 -24.30 21.22
C ASP A 132 -2.67 -25.24 21.62
N GLY A 133 -3.22 -25.98 20.67
CA GLY A 133 -4.31 -26.92 20.93
C GLY A 133 -4.69 -27.76 19.73
N SER A 134 -5.37 -28.86 20.00
CA SER A 134 -5.91 -29.71 18.93
C SER A 134 -6.99 -28.98 18.15
N GLY A 135 -6.80 -28.82 16.84
CA GLY A 135 -7.75 -28.13 15.94
C GLY A 135 -7.53 -26.64 15.82
N CYS A 136 -6.45 -26.09 16.41
CA CYS A 136 -6.09 -24.68 16.32
C CYS A 136 -5.14 -24.37 15.14
N ASP A 137 -4.57 -25.37 14.52
CA ASP A 137 -3.71 -25.23 13.33
C ASP A 137 -4.59 -25.22 12.06
N THR A 138 -5.34 -24.15 11.89
CA THR A 138 -6.22 -23.94 10.74
C THR A 138 -6.12 -22.48 10.30
N LEU A 139 -6.49 -22.20 9.03
CA LEU A 139 -6.45 -20.83 8.48
C LEU A 139 -7.34 -19.87 9.29
N ILE A 140 -8.46 -20.36 9.80
CA ILE A 140 -9.37 -19.63 10.69
C ILE A 140 -9.57 -20.49 11.92
N PRO A 141 -8.75 -20.32 12.98
CA PRO A 141 -8.95 -21.08 14.21
C PRO A 141 -10.25 -20.67 14.90
N PRO A 142 -10.96 -21.64 15.53
CA PRO A 142 -12.14 -21.32 16.32
C PRO A 142 -11.78 -20.49 17.56
N ASP A 143 -12.71 -19.70 18.07
CA ASP A 143 -12.50 -18.80 19.21
C ASP A 143 -11.97 -19.48 20.47
N SER A 144 -12.27 -20.75 20.64
CA SER A 144 -11.73 -21.56 21.74
C SER A 144 -10.20 -21.74 21.70
N CYS A 145 -9.58 -21.43 20.56
CA CYS A 145 -8.12 -21.46 20.39
C CYS A 145 -7.43 -20.17 20.85
N PHE A 146 -8.17 -19.17 21.24
CA PHE A 146 -7.60 -17.89 21.65
C PHE A 146 -7.66 -17.71 23.17
N SER A 147 -6.73 -16.88 23.69
CA SER A 147 -6.73 -16.44 25.07
C SER A 147 -8.03 -15.72 25.45
N ALA A 148 -8.25 -15.47 26.73
CA ALA A 148 -9.13 -14.39 27.14
C ALA A 148 -8.61 -13.06 26.59
N ARG A 149 -9.51 -12.09 26.41
CA ARG A 149 -9.16 -10.73 26.01
C ARG A 149 -8.03 -10.18 26.87
N LYS A 150 -6.97 -9.67 26.24
CA LYS A 150 -5.84 -9.01 26.89
C LYS A 150 -5.83 -7.53 26.56
N HIS A 151 -5.39 -6.72 27.49
CA HIS A 151 -5.28 -5.27 27.33
C HIS A 151 -3.84 -4.82 27.53
N PRO A 152 -3.35 -3.79 26.82
CA PRO A 152 -2.06 -3.18 27.10
C PRO A 152 -1.99 -2.73 28.55
N SER A 153 -1.09 -3.31 29.35
CA SER A 153 -1.09 -3.18 30.81
C SER A 153 0.06 -2.32 31.34
N THR A 154 1.21 -2.37 30.68
CA THR A 154 2.36 -1.53 31.04
C THR A 154 2.40 -0.25 30.24
N ASP A 155 3.20 0.72 30.67
CA ASP A 155 3.36 2.00 29.93
C ASP A 155 4.03 1.72 28.56
N GLU A 156 4.93 0.74 28.48
CA GLU A 156 5.57 0.33 27.24
C GLU A 156 4.60 -0.33 26.27
N GLU A 157 3.71 -1.21 26.75
CA GLU A 157 2.68 -1.83 25.89
C GLU A 157 1.66 -0.77 25.42
N LYS A 158 1.27 0.16 26.26
CA LYS A 158 0.37 1.26 25.89
C LYS A 158 1.00 2.18 24.86
N GLN A 159 2.28 2.49 25.01
CA GLN A 159 3.03 3.28 24.03
C GLN A 159 3.13 2.55 22.69
N ALA A 160 3.47 1.26 22.72
CA ALA A 160 3.56 0.42 21.52
C ALA A 160 2.20 0.35 20.81
N PHE A 161 1.11 0.14 21.56
CA PHE A 161 -0.24 0.11 21.00
C PHE A 161 -0.66 1.45 20.40
N ALA A 162 -0.33 2.57 21.03
CA ALA A 162 -0.64 3.90 20.52
C ALA A 162 0.10 4.19 19.21
N ASN A 163 1.38 3.84 19.12
CA ASN A 163 2.16 3.97 17.90
C ASN A 163 1.66 3.04 16.79
N TRP A 164 1.36 1.78 17.12
CA TRP A 164 0.73 0.86 16.17
C TRP A 164 -0.59 1.45 15.64
N TYR A 165 -1.43 1.94 16.53
CA TYR A 165 -2.71 2.54 16.16
C TYR A 165 -2.55 3.73 15.23
N ALA A 166 -1.59 4.59 15.46
CA ALA A 166 -1.40 5.83 14.72
C ALA A 166 -0.70 5.62 13.35
N TYR A 167 0.16 4.60 13.22
CA TYR A 167 1.07 4.48 12.07
C TYR A 167 1.04 3.13 11.34
N TYR A 168 0.47 2.07 11.95
CA TYR A 168 0.61 0.70 11.42
C TYR A 168 -0.72 -0.02 11.16
N ARG A 169 -1.77 0.28 11.89
CA ARG A 169 -2.96 -0.56 12.02
C ARG A 169 -3.75 -0.82 10.74
N THR A 170 -3.59 -0.03 9.69
CA THR A 170 -4.29 -0.21 8.42
C THR A 170 -3.30 -0.54 7.31
N ARG A 171 -3.76 -1.23 6.26
CA ARG A 171 -2.94 -1.50 5.08
C ARG A 171 -2.35 -0.23 4.47
N GLU A 172 -3.12 0.84 4.45
CA GLU A 172 -2.65 2.14 3.97
C GLU A 172 -1.52 2.70 4.83
N LEU A 173 -1.67 2.73 6.16
CA LEU A 173 -0.63 3.19 7.07
C LEU A 173 0.62 2.31 6.99
N SER A 174 0.46 0.98 6.99
CA SER A 174 1.56 0.03 6.85
C SER A 174 2.28 0.16 5.50
N SER A 175 1.54 0.40 4.41
CA SER A 175 2.14 0.62 3.10
C SER A 175 2.95 1.92 3.06
N ARG A 176 2.45 3.01 3.63
CA ARG A 176 3.19 4.27 3.75
C ARG A 176 4.49 4.08 4.55
N LEU A 177 4.41 3.34 5.65
CA LEU A 177 5.60 3.00 6.45
C LEU A 177 6.59 2.19 5.63
N GLY A 178 6.17 1.06 5.05
CA GLY A 178 7.05 0.17 4.30
C GLY A 178 7.73 0.85 3.10
N ILE A 179 7.00 1.71 2.37
CA ILE A 179 7.59 2.51 1.30
C ILE A 179 8.56 3.55 1.88
N THR A 180 8.21 4.20 2.99
CA THR A 180 9.12 5.15 3.64
C THR A 180 10.43 4.48 4.04
N GLU A 181 10.38 3.34 4.70
CA GLU A 181 11.56 2.58 5.11
C GLU A 181 12.41 2.10 3.92
N ALA A 182 11.76 1.68 2.84
CA ALA A 182 12.46 1.24 1.63
C ALA A 182 13.20 2.37 0.92
N PHE A 183 12.69 3.61 0.99
CA PHE A 183 13.21 4.72 0.20
C PHE A 183 13.97 5.76 1.02
N ILE A 184 13.87 5.78 2.35
CA ILE A 184 14.49 6.81 3.18
C ILE A 184 16.03 6.83 3.07
N ASP A 185 16.66 5.67 2.89
CA ASP A 185 18.10 5.52 2.78
C ASP A 185 18.60 5.42 1.32
N GLN A 186 17.73 5.63 0.33
CA GLN A 186 18.16 5.57 -1.06
C GLN A 186 19.04 6.76 -1.44
N PRO A 187 20.10 6.52 -2.26
CA PRO A 187 21.07 7.55 -2.62
C PRO A 187 20.44 8.61 -3.53
N GLU A 188 20.96 9.83 -3.45
CA GLU A 188 20.56 10.96 -4.31
C GLU A 188 20.81 10.72 -5.80
N SER A 189 21.68 9.77 -6.15
CA SER A 189 21.91 9.36 -7.53
C SER A 189 20.77 8.54 -8.13
N MET A 190 19.84 8.06 -7.30
CA MET A 190 18.64 7.39 -7.73
C MET A 190 17.68 8.39 -8.37
N ARG A 191 16.84 7.91 -9.27
CA ARG A 191 15.76 8.70 -9.88
C ARG A 191 14.46 7.95 -9.69
N ILE A 192 13.42 8.66 -9.28
CA ILE A 192 12.13 8.07 -8.95
C ILE A 192 11.02 8.85 -9.66
N GLY A 193 10.13 8.12 -10.32
CA GLY A 193 8.80 8.58 -10.69
C GLY A 193 7.77 7.81 -9.86
N TYR A 194 6.63 8.39 -9.61
CA TYR A 194 5.58 7.78 -8.80
C TYR A 194 4.20 8.28 -9.19
N ASP A 195 3.22 7.40 -9.03
CA ASP A 195 1.82 7.74 -9.26
C ASP A 195 0.90 6.68 -8.61
N THR A 196 -0.39 6.85 -8.77
CA THR A 196 -1.38 5.86 -8.38
C THR A 196 -1.75 4.95 -9.55
N ILE A 197 -2.13 3.72 -9.25
CA ILE A 197 -2.57 2.77 -10.27
C ILE A 197 -3.88 3.17 -10.97
N ASN A 198 -4.60 4.17 -10.44
CA ASN A 198 -5.84 4.68 -11.01
C ASN A 198 -5.64 5.89 -11.93
N SER A 199 -4.41 6.37 -12.09
CA SER A 199 -4.09 7.42 -13.04
C SER A 199 -4.04 6.88 -14.47
N SER A 200 -4.37 7.73 -15.45
CA SER A 200 -4.27 7.41 -16.88
C SER A 200 -3.03 7.99 -17.55
N TRP A 201 -2.18 8.67 -16.80
CA TRP A 201 -0.87 9.21 -17.22
C TRP A 201 0.04 9.26 -15.99
N VAL A 202 1.35 9.34 -16.20
CA VAL A 202 2.31 9.48 -15.11
C VAL A 202 2.42 10.96 -14.72
N GLU A 203 1.79 11.37 -13.61
CA GLU A 203 1.78 12.74 -13.13
C GLU A 203 3.14 13.17 -12.57
N ARG A 204 3.81 12.25 -11.88
CA ARG A 204 5.12 12.46 -11.28
C ARG A 204 6.14 11.58 -11.97
N GLY A 205 6.56 12.02 -13.16
CA GLY A 205 7.60 11.35 -13.93
C GLY A 205 8.94 11.29 -13.17
N VAL A 206 9.88 10.55 -13.72
CA VAL A 206 11.20 10.34 -13.11
C VAL A 206 11.92 11.67 -12.83
N ARG A 207 12.41 11.83 -11.60
CA ARG A 207 13.18 12.99 -11.11
C ARG A 207 14.38 12.53 -10.28
N PRO A 208 15.43 13.32 -10.12
CA PRO A 208 16.49 13.03 -9.16
C PRO A 208 15.91 12.88 -7.75
N PHE A 209 16.31 11.84 -7.03
CA PHE A 209 15.80 11.59 -5.68
C PHE A 209 16.57 12.41 -4.64
N SER A 210 16.56 13.74 -4.79
CA SER A 210 17.28 14.67 -3.95
C SER A 210 16.51 15.98 -3.76
N GLY A 211 16.89 16.79 -2.79
CA GLY A 211 16.32 18.12 -2.56
C GLY A 211 14.82 18.15 -2.43
N GLU A 212 14.17 18.99 -3.24
CA GLU A 212 12.73 19.20 -3.23
C GLU A 212 11.97 17.98 -3.77
N ASP A 213 12.42 17.36 -4.86
CA ASP A 213 11.78 16.18 -5.46
C ASP A 213 11.68 15.02 -4.47
N ARG A 214 12.74 14.80 -3.65
CA ARG A 214 12.70 13.81 -2.58
C ARG A 214 11.67 14.16 -1.50
N THR A 215 11.59 15.42 -1.12
CA THR A 215 10.61 15.88 -0.13
C THR A 215 9.20 15.71 -0.65
N GLU A 216 8.93 16.09 -1.90
CA GLU A 216 7.64 15.93 -2.56
C GLU A 216 7.18 14.47 -2.64
N PHE A 217 8.11 13.53 -2.92
CA PHE A 217 7.79 12.11 -2.92
C PHE A 217 7.23 11.65 -1.57
N PHE A 218 7.90 11.98 -0.46
CA PHE A 218 7.43 11.60 0.87
C PHE A 218 6.16 12.34 1.28
N GLU A 219 6.01 13.60 0.92
CA GLU A 219 4.78 14.36 1.16
C GLU A 219 3.60 13.77 0.40
N TRP A 220 3.80 13.40 -0.86
CA TRP A 220 2.78 12.71 -1.65
C TRP A 220 2.41 11.38 -1.01
N LEU A 221 3.39 10.53 -0.70
CA LEU A 221 3.18 9.23 -0.07
C LEU A 221 2.38 9.35 1.24
N GLN A 222 2.70 10.33 2.06
CA GLN A 222 2.08 10.52 3.36
C GLN A 222 0.70 11.20 3.31
N THR A 223 0.35 11.84 2.21
CA THR A 223 -0.94 12.53 2.03
C THR A 223 -1.91 11.77 1.14
N HIS A 224 -1.40 10.87 0.32
CA HIS A 224 -2.23 10.14 -0.61
C HIS A 224 -3.13 9.16 0.14
N ASN A 225 -4.42 9.15 -0.21
CA ASN A 225 -5.39 8.20 0.35
C ASN A 225 -5.68 7.14 -0.70
N ALA A 226 -5.63 5.88 -0.28
CA ALA A 226 -6.00 4.77 -1.14
C ALA A 226 -7.47 4.85 -1.53
N GLY A 227 -7.77 4.55 -2.78
CA GLY A 227 -9.15 4.57 -3.28
C GLY A 227 -9.25 4.16 -4.74
N GLY A 228 -10.44 3.77 -5.15
CA GLY A 228 -10.71 3.35 -6.52
C GLY A 228 -10.57 1.83 -6.72
N GLY A 229 -10.49 1.42 -8.00
CA GLY A 229 -10.27 0.02 -8.37
C GLY A 229 -8.77 -0.32 -8.44
N THR A 230 -8.47 -1.54 -8.89
CA THR A 230 -7.09 -2.06 -9.01
C THR A 230 -6.74 -2.34 -10.48
N PRO A 231 -6.64 -1.32 -11.37
CA PRO A 231 -6.44 -1.51 -12.80
C PRO A 231 -4.97 -1.75 -13.16
N LEU A 232 -4.32 -2.74 -12.56
CA LEU A 232 -2.86 -2.96 -12.67
C LEU A 232 -2.37 -3.08 -14.11
N ARG A 233 -3.15 -3.70 -15.02
CA ARG A 233 -2.77 -3.85 -16.43
C ARG A 233 -2.67 -2.50 -17.12
N ASN A 234 -3.67 -1.64 -16.91
CA ASN A 234 -3.65 -0.30 -17.48
C ASN A 234 -2.58 0.58 -16.84
N ALA A 235 -2.36 0.44 -15.52
CA ALA A 235 -1.29 1.16 -14.83
C ALA A 235 0.09 0.80 -15.39
N LEU A 236 0.35 -0.49 -15.58
CA LEU A 236 1.62 -0.94 -16.16
C LEU A 236 1.78 -0.49 -17.61
N ASP A 237 0.71 -0.53 -18.40
CA ASP A 237 0.70 -0.01 -19.77
C ASP A 237 0.97 1.51 -19.81
N THR A 238 0.37 2.27 -18.90
CA THR A 238 0.66 3.70 -18.74
C THR A 238 2.14 3.97 -18.43
N ILE A 239 2.73 3.18 -17.53
CA ILE A 239 4.17 3.28 -17.20
C ILE A 239 5.02 2.90 -18.42
N GLY A 240 4.65 1.84 -19.12
CA GLY A 240 5.35 1.42 -20.35
C GLY A 240 5.34 2.51 -21.40
N GLY A 241 4.17 3.11 -21.67
CA GLY A 241 4.04 4.25 -22.58
C GLY A 241 4.84 5.49 -22.14
N TYR A 242 4.98 5.71 -20.82
CA TYR A 242 5.87 6.76 -20.31
C TYR A 242 7.34 6.48 -20.66
N TYR A 243 7.78 5.23 -20.61
CA TYR A 243 9.13 4.86 -21.03
C TYR A 243 9.36 4.93 -22.55
N GLU A 244 8.33 5.03 -23.36
CA GLU A 244 8.44 5.31 -24.81
C GLU A 244 8.53 6.81 -25.12
N SER A 245 8.39 7.68 -24.12
CA SER A 245 8.41 9.12 -24.33
C SER A 245 9.82 9.60 -24.75
N GLU A 246 9.87 10.27 -25.89
CA GLU A 246 11.05 10.96 -26.40
C GLU A 246 11.11 12.43 -25.99
N SER A 247 10.25 12.86 -25.04
CA SER A 247 10.24 14.24 -24.59
C SER A 247 11.45 14.55 -23.71
N ASP A 248 11.86 15.81 -23.71
CA ASP A 248 12.88 16.35 -22.83
C ASP A 248 12.52 16.30 -21.33
N GLU A 249 11.23 16.09 -21.01
CA GLU A 249 10.73 15.81 -19.67
C GLU A 249 10.67 14.30 -19.37
N GLY A 250 10.93 13.46 -20.36
CA GLY A 250 10.80 12.00 -20.27
C GLY A 250 11.88 11.32 -19.43
N PRO A 251 11.72 10.01 -19.19
CA PRO A 251 12.61 9.25 -18.29
C PRO A 251 14.05 9.15 -18.79
N TRP A 252 14.28 9.33 -20.07
CA TRP A 252 15.58 9.18 -20.72
C TRP A 252 16.36 10.50 -20.82
N ALA A 253 15.73 11.63 -20.57
CA ALA A 253 16.39 12.91 -20.57
C ALA A 253 17.54 12.97 -19.54
N ASP A 254 18.57 13.77 -19.80
CA ASP A 254 19.69 13.97 -18.86
C ASP A 254 19.17 14.56 -17.55
N GLU A 255 18.30 15.53 -17.64
CA GLU A 255 17.58 16.12 -16.51
C GLU A 255 16.06 15.88 -16.67
N PRO A 256 15.55 14.70 -16.30
CA PRO A 256 14.13 14.41 -16.42
C PRO A 256 13.29 15.40 -15.64
N GLY A 257 12.21 15.88 -16.25
CA GLY A 257 11.29 16.79 -15.61
C GLY A 257 11.71 18.24 -15.54
N VAL A 258 12.69 18.61 -16.28
CA VAL A 258 13.00 20.02 -16.53
C VAL A 258 11.86 20.64 -17.36
N GLU A 259 11.39 21.83 -16.95
CA GLU A 259 10.29 22.53 -17.61
C GLU A 259 10.62 22.83 -19.09
N ASP A 260 9.54 22.83 -19.90
CA ASP A 260 9.57 23.13 -21.32
C ASP A 260 10.40 24.37 -21.65
N GLY A 261 11.43 24.21 -22.47
CA GLY A 261 12.35 25.28 -22.88
C GLY A 261 13.70 25.33 -22.17
N GLN A 262 13.99 24.43 -21.28
CA GLN A 262 15.33 24.13 -20.80
C GLN A 262 15.85 22.93 -21.60
N SER A 263 16.96 23.11 -22.31
CA SER A 263 17.48 22.11 -23.22
C SER A 263 17.90 20.84 -22.51
N ALA A 264 17.11 19.79 -22.65
CA ALA A 264 17.58 18.43 -22.44
C ALA A 264 18.05 17.85 -23.79
N ASP A 265 19.04 18.47 -24.39
CA ASP A 265 19.58 18.05 -25.70
C ASP A 265 20.34 16.71 -25.64
N THR A 266 20.38 16.08 -24.46
CA THR A 266 21.12 14.82 -24.23
C THR A 266 20.22 13.79 -23.56
N PHE A 267 19.97 12.71 -24.29
CA PHE A 267 19.43 11.49 -23.71
C PHE A 267 20.56 10.65 -23.14
N ILE A 268 20.36 10.04 -22.00
CA ILE A 268 21.32 9.12 -21.42
C ILE A 268 20.97 7.70 -21.88
N GLU A 269 21.84 7.20 -22.74
CA GLU A 269 21.80 5.82 -23.19
C GLU A 269 22.08 4.83 -22.04
N CYS A 270 21.64 3.60 -22.19
CA CYS A 270 21.91 2.49 -21.26
C CYS A 270 21.50 2.72 -19.82
N ARG A 271 20.48 3.53 -19.57
CA ARG A 271 19.92 3.72 -18.23
C ARG A 271 19.06 2.53 -17.85
N GLN A 272 19.46 1.82 -16.78
CA GLN A 272 18.64 0.73 -16.25
C GLN A 272 17.40 1.31 -15.55
N SER A 273 16.22 0.81 -15.92
CA SER A 273 14.94 1.24 -15.38
C SER A 273 14.09 0.05 -14.94
N ALA A 274 13.26 0.26 -13.94
CA ALA A 274 12.32 -0.74 -13.44
C ALA A 274 11.02 -0.08 -12.98
N ALA A 275 9.91 -0.78 -13.12
CA ALA A 275 8.62 -0.38 -12.56
C ALA A 275 8.27 -1.31 -11.39
N ILE A 276 7.80 -0.72 -10.29
CA ILE A 276 7.32 -1.44 -9.12
C ILE A 276 5.83 -1.13 -8.97
N LEU A 277 4.99 -2.15 -9.11
CA LEU A 277 3.56 -2.07 -8.84
C LEU A 277 3.29 -2.63 -7.45
N MET A 278 2.66 -1.82 -6.57
CA MET A 278 2.25 -2.25 -5.26
C MET A 278 0.73 -2.29 -5.16
N THR A 279 0.20 -3.40 -4.70
CA THR A 279 -1.23 -3.62 -4.50
C THR A 279 -1.45 -4.59 -3.33
N ASP A 280 -2.64 -4.55 -2.76
CA ASP A 280 -3.07 -5.42 -1.68
C ASP A 280 -3.92 -6.62 -2.15
N GLY A 281 -4.11 -6.80 -3.45
CA GLY A 281 -4.94 -7.88 -3.96
C GLY A 281 -5.00 -8.03 -5.47
N TYR A 282 -6.08 -8.66 -5.91
CA TYR A 282 -6.32 -8.95 -7.32
C TYR A 282 -6.56 -7.69 -8.14
N TYR A 283 -6.10 -7.71 -9.39
CA TYR A 283 -6.38 -6.62 -10.31
C TYR A 283 -7.81 -6.70 -10.86
N SER A 284 -8.34 -5.54 -11.19
CA SER A 284 -9.66 -5.34 -11.80
C SER A 284 -9.55 -4.45 -13.04
N GLY A 285 -10.68 -4.17 -13.69
CA GLY A 285 -10.74 -3.24 -14.82
C GLY A 285 -10.43 -3.85 -16.17
N GLY A 286 -10.29 -2.98 -17.16
CA GLY A 286 -10.01 -3.34 -18.55
C GLY A 286 -8.60 -3.89 -18.77
N ASN A 287 -8.32 -4.21 -20.03
CA ASN A 287 -6.97 -4.55 -20.46
C ASN A 287 -6.56 -3.66 -21.64
N PRO A 288 -5.27 -3.39 -21.84
CA PRO A 288 -4.77 -2.55 -22.94
C PRO A 288 -4.84 -3.25 -24.31
N GLY A 289 -5.14 -4.56 -24.36
CA GLY A 289 -5.33 -5.28 -25.62
C GLY A 289 -4.03 -5.73 -26.30
N VAL A 290 -2.96 -5.98 -25.53
CA VAL A 290 -1.64 -6.37 -26.04
C VAL A 290 -1.59 -7.77 -26.68
N GLY A 291 -2.54 -8.64 -26.38
CA GLY A 291 -2.57 -10.02 -26.89
C GLY A 291 -1.82 -11.01 -26.01
N ASN A 292 -1.29 -12.07 -26.61
CA ASN A 292 -0.39 -13.06 -25.99
C ASN A 292 1.04 -12.70 -26.40
N VAL A 293 1.71 -11.88 -25.63
CA VAL A 293 3.05 -11.38 -25.95
C VAL A 293 4.12 -12.37 -25.51
N ASP A 294 3.96 -12.99 -24.36
CA ASP A 294 4.91 -13.98 -23.85
C ASP A 294 4.91 -15.29 -24.65
N GLY A 295 3.81 -15.59 -25.35
CA GLY A 295 3.68 -16.70 -26.29
C GLY A 295 4.27 -16.45 -27.68
N SER A 296 4.83 -15.27 -27.94
CA SER A 296 5.39 -14.86 -29.22
C SER A 296 6.85 -14.45 -29.10
N ASN A 297 7.66 -14.66 -30.15
CA ASN A 297 9.02 -14.15 -30.13
C ASN A 297 9.02 -12.63 -30.22
N GLY A 298 9.92 -12.00 -29.46
CA GLY A 298 10.13 -10.56 -29.48
C GLY A 298 10.93 -10.11 -30.70
N ASP A 299 11.01 -8.79 -30.87
CA ASP A 299 11.87 -8.17 -31.87
C ASP A 299 13.36 -8.25 -31.44
N GLY A 300 14.26 -8.11 -32.38
CA GLY A 300 15.69 -8.03 -32.10
C GLY A 300 16.04 -6.67 -31.51
N ILE A 301 16.57 -6.64 -30.31
CA ILE A 301 17.08 -5.43 -29.65
C ILE A 301 18.59 -5.39 -29.82
N SER A 302 19.13 -4.32 -30.41
CA SER A 302 20.58 -4.15 -30.62
C SER A 302 21.20 -3.49 -29.39
N GLY A 303 22.16 -4.16 -28.78
CA GLY A 303 22.95 -3.63 -27.66
C GLY A 303 24.16 -2.81 -28.10
N PRO A 304 24.90 -2.19 -27.15
CA PRO A 304 26.03 -1.27 -27.44
C PRO A 304 27.16 -1.91 -28.23
N ASP A 305 27.40 -3.20 -28.07
CA ASP A 305 28.49 -3.95 -28.73
C ASP A 305 28.05 -4.62 -30.04
N SER A 306 26.95 -4.15 -30.64
CA SER A 306 26.32 -4.77 -31.83
C SER A 306 25.84 -6.21 -31.60
N GLU A 307 25.70 -6.63 -30.36
CA GLU A 307 25.02 -7.87 -30.05
C GLU A 307 23.51 -7.65 -30.10
N THR A 308 22.79 -8.62 -30.63
CA THR A 308 21.34 -8.57 -30.73
C THR A 308 20.74 -9.55 -29.74
N TYR A 309 19.90 -9.06 -28.86
CA TYR A 309 19.06 -9.88 -27.99
C TYR A 309 17.68 -10.03 -28.62
N THR A 310 17.14 -11.21 -28.61
CA THR A 310 15.76 -11.49 -29.03
C THR A 310 15.12 -12.39 -27.99
N TYR A 311 13.96 -12.00 -27.49
CA TYR A 311 13.17 -12.92 -26.67
C TYR A 311 12.65 -14.06 -27.50
N GLU A 312 12.96 -15.29 -27.10
CA GLU A 312 12.39 -16.50 -27.67
C GLU A 312 11.30 -17.05 -26.77
N SER A 313 10.07 -17.11 -27.31
CA SER A 313 8.92 -17.62 -26.58
C SER A 313 9.13 -19.04 -26.07
N GLY A 314 8.93 -19.28 -24.80
CA GLY A 314 9.11 -20.58 -24.19
C GLY A 314 9.01 -20.57 -22.66
N SER A 315 9.00 -21.77 -22.10
CA SER A 315 9.02 -21.93 -20.63
C SER A 315 10.27 -21.29 -20.01
N PRO A 316 10.16 -20.60 -18.85
CA PRO A 316 9.01 -20.60 -17.94
C PRO A 316 8.00 -19.45 -18.17
N TYR A 317 8.19 -18.60 -19.13
CA TYR A 317 7.44 -17.35 -19.27
C TYR A 317 6.19 -17.48 -20.14
N ALA A 318 6.28 -18.25 -21.25
CA ALA A 318 5.18 -18.37 -22.21
C ALA A 318 4.02 -19.21 -21.67
N ASP A 319 2.80 -18.70 -21.84
CA ASP A 319 1.57 -19.42 -21.59
C ASP A 319 0.53 -19.27 -22.73
N GLU A 320 -0.69 -19.82 -22.55
CA GLU A 320 -1.77 -19.75 -23.55
C GLU A 320 -2.75 -18.59 -23.28
N HIS A 321 -2.55 -17.82 -22.23
CA HIS A 321 -3.41 -16.72 -21.88
C HIS A 321 -3.02 -15.45 -22.64
N SER A 322 -3.95 -14.53 -22.76
CA SER A 322 -3.73 -13.26 -23.46
C SER A 322 -4.17 -12.10 -22.59
N ASN A 323 -3.49 -10.98 -22.74
CA ASN A 323 -3.82 -9.76 -22.00
C ASN A 323 -3.72 -9.91 -20.47
N THR A 324 -2.84 -10.76 -20.01
CA THR A 324 -2.48 -10.88 -18.60
C THR A 324 -1.60 -9.72 -18.17
N LEU A 325 -1.30 -9.60 -16.89
CA LEU A 325 -0.33 -8.61 -16.41
C LEU A 325 1.09 -8.93 -16.91
N ALA A 326 1.39 -10.23 -17.10
CA ALA A 326 2.65 -10.70 -17.67
C ALA A 326 2.79 -10.27 -19.14
N ASP A 327 1.73 -10.41 -19.94
CA ASP A 327 1.75 -9.93 -21.33
C ASP A 327 2.02 -8.42 -21.41
N VAL A 328 1.40 -7.62 -20.55
CA VAL A 328 1.64 -6.17 -20.53
C VAL A 328 3.09 -5.86 -20.13
N ALA A 329 3.65 -6.60 -19.16
CA ALA A 329 5.05 -6.43 -18.79
C ALA A 329 5.98 -6.81 -19.97
N MET A 330 5.68 -7.92 -20.64
CA MET A 330 6.46 -8.40 -21.79
C MET A 330 6.37 -7.46 -22.99
N GLU A 331 5.24 -6.81 -23.24
CA GLU A 331 5.07 -5.82 -24.32
C GLU A 331 6.16 -4.74 -24.29
N TYR A 332 6.54 -4.29 -23.11
CA TYR A 332 7.55 -3.27 -22.92
C TYR A 332 8.96 -3.81 -22.65
N TRP A 333 9.10 -5.11 -22.45
CA TRP A 333 10.39 -5.73 -22.19
C TRP A 333 11.03 -6.36 -23.44
N VAL A 334 10.23 -6.86 -24.38
CA VAL A 334 10.72 -7.62 -25.54
C VAL A 334 11.13 -6.78 -26.73
N ARG A 335 11.05 -5.46 -26.63
CA ARG A 335 11.36 -4.52 -27.70
C ARG A 335 12.14 -3.31 -27.19
N ASP A 336 12.80 -2.64 -28.12
CA ASP A 336 13.44 -1.36 -27.83
C ASP A 336 12.37 -0.26 -27.65
N LEU A 337 12.37 0.40 -26.50
CA LEU A 337 11.42 1.49 -26.21
C LEU A 337 11.91 2.85 -26.72
N GLN A 338 13.19 2.96 -27.10
CA GLN A 338 13.83 4.19 -27.55
C GLN A 338 14.71 3.96 -28.80
N PRO A 339 14.17 3.46 -29.89
CA PRO A 339 14.97 3.10 -31.07
C PRO A 339 15.63 4.30 -31.76
N SER A 340 15.19 5.53 -31.42
CA SER A 340 15.80 6.76 -31.92
C SER A 340 17.01 7.25 -31.07
N VAL A 341 17.18 6.70 -29.89
CA VAL A 341 18.28 7.00 -28.96
C VAL A 341 19.29 5.85 -29.07
N ALA A 342 20.22 5.95 -30.04
CA ALA A 342 21.24 4.94 -30.33
C ALA A 342 22.64 5.35 -29.83
#